data_6fbf2208cffae3cb15799af03b771857
#
_entry.id   6fbf2208cffae3cb15799af03b771857
#
_cell.length_a   1.000
_cell.length_b   1.000
_cell.length_c   1.000
_cell.angle_alpha   90.00
_cell.angle_beta   90.00
_cell.angle_gamma   90.00
#
_symmetry.space_group_name_H-M   'P 1'
#
loop_
_entity.id
_entity.type
_entity.pdbx_description
1 polymer ?
#
loop_
_entity_poly.entity_id
_entity_poly.type
_entity_poly.pdbx_seq_one_letter_code
_entity_poly.pdbx_strand_id
1 'polypeptide(L)'
;DSIRTFEGKEASELLQGVWLVEIGELDAFRKTDVACIKQFLSLRADRYRAAYGRHVSELPRQCVFFGSTNTTDFLQDTTGNRRFWPVDVGEQPHAKTVWRDLTDDVINQLWAEAKARWQAGESLYLSGDVEQEAKIKQEEHREVSVREGMIEEFVEKQVPVDWAKWPLDRRRDYWCGATRTPDGQELELVDRDRISAVEIWCERLNGNIRDMKPAD
;
A
#
# COMPACT_ATOMS: atom_id res chain seq x y z
N ASP A 1 16.18 -18.26 -2.74
CA ASP A 1 17.05 -17.12 -2.47
C ASP A 1 16.19 -15.90 -2.21
N SER A 2 16.39 -15.20 -1.10
CA SER A 2 15.66 -13.99 -0.80
C SER A 2 16.27 -12.79 -1.51
N ILE A 3 15.46 -12.04 -2.24
CA ILE A 3 15.89 -10.80 -2.88
C ILE A 3 15.92 -9.69 -1.81
N ARG A 4 17.09 -9.06 -1.67
CA ARG A 4 17.30 -7.92 -0.76
C ARG A 4 17.45 -6.58 -1.49
N THR A 5 17.72 -6.61 -2.79
CA THR A 5 17.86 -5.42 -3.64
C THR A 5 16.96 -5.57 -4.86
N PHE A 6 16.23 -4.50 -5.18
CA PHE A 6 15.25 -4.46 -6.28
C PHE A 6 15.73 -3.58 -7.44
N GLU A 7 17.02 -3.32 -7.49
CA GLU A 7 17.63 -2.48 -8.51
C GLU A 7 18.85 -3.16 -9.13
N GLY A 8 19.07 -2.83 -10.39
CA GLY A 8 20.28 -3.19 -11.08
C GLY A 8 20.29 -4.59 -11.69
N LYS A 9 21.43 -4.92 -12.25
CA LYS A 9 21.67 -6.17 -12.99
C LYS A 9 21.56 -7.42 -12.09
N GLU A 10 22.07 -7.33 -10.86
CA GLU A 10 22.12 -8.45 -9.94
C GLU A 10 20.73 -8.96 -9.57
N ALA A 11 19.79 -8.03 -9.31
CA ALA A 11 18.40 -8.38 -9.03
C ALA A 11 17.75 -9.13 -10.22
N SER A 12 18.03 -8.68 -11.44
CA SER A 12 17.50 -9.32 -12.65
C SER A 12 18.17 -10.69 -12.93
N GLU A 13 19.44 -10.87 -12.61
CA GLU A 13 20.13 -12.14 -12.76
C GLU A 13 19.59 -13.21 -11.81
N LEU A 14 19.21 -12.82 -10.58
CA LEU A 14 18.62 -13.73 -9.58
C LEU A 14 17.26 -14.30 -10.01
N LEU A 15 16.54 -13.63 -10.91
CA LEU A 15 15.23 -14.10 -11.40
C LEU A 15 15.35 -15.15 -12.50
N GLN A 16 16.53 -15.37 -13.06
CA GLN A 16 16.69 -16.28 -14.19
C GLN A 16 16.57 -17.74 -13.76
N GLY A 17 15.63 -18.45 -14.40
CA GLY A 17 15.38 -19.87 -14.12
C GLY A 17 14.65 -20.15 -12.81
N VAL A 18 14.12 -19.12 -12.15
CA VAL A 18 13.36 -19.23 -10.89
C VAL A 18 11.88 -18.99 -11.17
N TRP A 19 11.01 -19.84 -10.61
CA TRP A 19 9.55 -19.68 -10.73
C TRP A 19 8.94 -18.97 -9.54
N LEU A 20 9.45 -19.22 -8.34
CA LEU A 20 8.95 -18.68 -7.08
C LEU A 20 10.06 -17.87 -6.42
N VAL A 21 9.76 -16.61 -6.16
CA VAL A 21 10.69 -15.66 -5.54
C VAL A 21 10.09 -15.16 -4.24
N GLU A 22 10.79 -15.40 -3.14
CA GLU A 22 10.39 -14.90 -1.83
C GLU A 22 11.02 -13.54 -1.58
N ILE A 23 10.18 -12.60 -1.15
CA ILE A 23 10.57 -11.30 -0.61
C ILE A 23 10.35 -11.39 0.90
N GLY A 24 11.42 -11.61 1.65
CA GLY A 24 11.34 -11.68 3.11
C GLY A 24 11.12 -10.32 3.73
N GLU A 25 10.37 -10.31 4.84
CA GLU A 25 10.21 -9.14 5.73
C GLU A 25 9.81 -7.83 5.01
N LEU A 26 8.62 -7.82 4.40
CA LEU A 26 8.08 -6.62 3.73
C LEU A 26 8.03 -5.39 4.66
N ASP A 27 7.94 -5.61 5.96
CA ASP A 27 7.91 -4.56 6.99
C ASP A 27 9.24 -3.80 7.13
N ALA A 28 10.37 -4.44 6.73
CA ALA A 28 11.69 -3.82 6.81
C ALA A 28 11.93 -2.77 5.72
N PHE A 29 11.05 -2.68 4.72
CA PHE A 29 11.23 -1.74 3.61
C PHE A 29 10.72 -0.35 3.96
N ARG A 30 11.56 0.67 3.71
CA ARG A 30 11.18 2.07 3.84
C ARG A 30 10.26 2.49 2.69
N LYS A 31 9.54 3.61 2.84
CA LYS A 31 8.67 4.18 1.78
C LYS A 31 9.36 4.32 0.42
N THR A 32 10.64 4.68 0.41
CA THR A 32 11.46 4.79 -0.82
C THR A 32 11.66 3.43 -1.48
N ASP A 33 11.84 2.39 -0.69
CA ASP A 33 12.05 1.03 -1.17
C ASP A 33 10.78 0.45 -1.79
N VAL A 34 9.60 0.81 -1.26
CA VAL A 34 8.29 0.38 -1.79
C VAL A 34 8.07 0.85 -3.23
N ALA A 35 8.48 2.07 -3.57
CA ALA A 35 8.37 2.57 -4.94
C ALA A 35 9.26 1.76 -5.89
N CYS A 36 10.47 1.44 -5.48
CA CYS A 36 11.43 0.59 -6.19
C CYS A 36 10.91 -0.82 -6.40
N ILE A 37 10.36 -1.42 -5.34
CA ILE A 37 9.72 -2.75 -5.39
C ILE A 37 8.57 -2.74 -6.39
N LYS A 38 7.68 -1.75 -6.33
CA LYS A 38 6.56 -1.62 -7.26
C LYS A 38 6.99 -1.50 -8.71
N GLN A 39 8.03 -0.70 -8.97
CA GLN A 39 8.61 -0.59 -10.29
C GLN A 39 9.18 -1.94 -10.73
N PHE A 40 9.97 -2.58 -9.89
CA PHE A 40 10.57 -3.89 -10.17
C PHE A 40 9.51 -4.96 -10.44
N LEU A 41 8.48 -5.08 -9.59
CA LEU A 41 7.38 -6.04 -9.78
C LEU A 41 6.58 -5.81 -11.07
N SER A 42 6.57 -4.58 -11.60
CA SER A 42 5.80 -4.23 -12.80
C SER A 42 6.54 -4.55 -14.11
N LEU A 43 7.82 -4.88 -14.06
CA LEU A 43 8.58 -5.21 -15.24
C LEU A 43 8.16 -6.57 -15.82
N ARG A 44 7.87 -6.61 -17.10
CA ARG A 44 7.53 -7.84 -17.84
C ARG A 44 8.76 -8.59 -18.35
N ALA A 45 9.84 -7.88 -18.54
CA ALA A 45 11.10 -8.41 -18.99
C ALA A 45 12.27 -7.66 -18.34
N ASP A 46 13.35 -8.35 -18.09
CA ASP A 46 14.59 -7.79 -17.59
C ASP A 46 15.56 -7.55 -18.73
N ARG A 47 16.16 -6.35 -18.77
CA ARG A 47 17.06 -5.95 -19.82
C ARG A 47 18.45 -5.67 -19.27
N TYR A 48 19.37 -6.62 -19.44
CA TYR A 48 20.75 -6.48 -18.98
C TYR A 48 21.72 -7.25 -19.87
N ARG A 49 23.01 -7.01 -19.64
CA ARG A 49 24.08 -7.75 -20.30
C ARG A 49 24.60 -8.81 -19.34
N ALA A 50 24.42 -10.09 -19.67
CA ALA A 50 24.93 -11.20 -18.89
C ALA A 50 26.47 -11.13 -18.74
N ALA A 51 27.01 -11.76 -17.70
CA ALA A 51 28.45 -11.87 -17.52
C ALA A 51 29.06 -12.53 -18.77
N TYR A 52 30.14 -11.90 -19.28
CA TYR A 52 30.80 -12.30 -20.54
C TYR A 52 29.96 -12.17 -21.81
N GLY A 53 28.72 -11.68 -21.74
CA GLY A 53 27.89 -11.42 -22.90
C GLY A 53 28.40 -10.21 -23.71
N ARG A 54 28.29 -10.27 -25.04
CA ARG A 54 28.69 -9.16 -25.93
C ARG A 54 27.57 -8.12 -26.09
N HIS A 55 26.32 -8.53 -25.93
CA HIS A 55 25.15 -7.71 -26.17
C HIS A 55 24.22 -7.70 -24.96
N VAL A 56 23.39 -6.65 -24.87
CA VAL A 56 22.25 -6.59 -23.95
C VAL A 56 21.18 -7.54 -24.45
N SER A 57 20.65 -8.38 -23.57
CA SER A 57 19.55 -9.28 -23.85
C SER A 57 18.30 -8.82 -23.09
N GLU A 58 17.14 -9.07 -23.66
CA GLU A 58 15.85 -8.87 -23.04
C GLU A 58 15.28 -10.26 -22.71
N LEU A 59 15.03 -10.49 -21.42
CA LEU A 59 14.63 -11.77 -20.87
C LEU A 59 13.24 -11.62 -20.23
N PRO A 60 12.19 -12.20 -20.83
CA PRO A 60 10.84 -12.19 -20.25
C PRO A 60 10.85 -12.84 -18.88
N ARG A 61 10.18 -12.23 -17.91
CA ARG A 61 10.03 -12.79 -16.57
C ARG A 61 9.09 -13.98 -16.58
N GLN A 62 9.47 -15.04 -15.87
CA GLN A 62 8.72 -16.28 -15.73
C GLN A 62 8.50 -16.64 -14.25
N CYS A 63 8.62 -15.67 -13.36
CA CYS A 63 8.51 -15.86 -11.93
C CYS A 63 7.28 -15.14 -11.36
N VAL A 64 6.83 -15.61 -10.20
CA VAL A 64 5.89 -14.94 -9.32
C VAL A 64 6.57 -14.61 -7.99
N PHE A 65 6.13 -13.55 -7.34
CA PHE A 65 6.68 -13.06 -6.10
C PHE A 65 5.75 -13.36 -4.94
N PHE A 66 6.31 -13.78 -3.82
CA PHE A 66 5.63 -13.94 -2.55
C PHE A 66 6.35 -13.10 -1.51
N GLY A 67 5.60 -12.47 -0.64
CA GLY A 67 6.15 -11.76 0.51
C GLY A 67 5.42 -12.16 1.78
N SER A 68 6.11 -12.09 2.90
CA SER A 68 5.52 -12.26 4.23
C SER A 68 5.72 -11.01 5.06
N THR A 69 4.74 -10.71 5.92
CA THR A 69 4.77 -9.60 6.85
C THR A 69 4.05 -9.98 8.13
N ASN A 70 4.49 -9.45 9.26
CA ASN A 70 3.83 -9.59 10.55
C ASN A 70 2.98 -8.37 10.89
N THR A 71 3.05 -7.30 10.08
CA THR A 71 2.23 -6.11 10.24
C THR A 71 0.99 -6.17 9.36
N THR A 72 -0.13 -5.72 9.89
CA THR A 72 -1.38 -5.60 9.13
C THR A 72 -1.30 -4.44 8.15
N ASP A 73 -0.66 -3.34 8.52
CA ASP A 73 -0.67 -2.07 7.78
C ASP A 73 0.62 -1.91 6.96
N PHE A 74 0.84 -2.76 5.98
CA PHE A 74 2.07 -2.78 5.19
C PHE A 74 1.96 -2.09 3.83
N LEU A 75 0.74 -1.76 3.38
CA LEU A 75 0.50 -1.10 2.10
C LEU A 75 0.51 0.42 2.26
N GLN A 76 1.65 1.04 1.99
CA GLN A 76 1.93 2.45 2.25
C GLN A 76 1.52 3.42 1.12
N ASP A 77 0.91 2.94 0.04
CA ASP A 77 0.60 3.77 -1.12
C ASP A 77 -0.89 3.68 -1.46
N THR A 78 -1.50 4.83 -1.70
CA THR A 78 -2.92 4.92 -2.07
C THR A 78 -3.21 4.48 -3.51
N THR A 79 -2.21 4.42 -4.39
CA THR A 79 -2.43 4.22 -5.85
C THR A 79 -1.84 2.93 -6.41
N GLY A 80 -0.90 2.29 -5.72
CA GLY A 80 -0.11 1.17 -6.23
C GLY A 80 -0.45 -0.20 -5.67
N ASN A 81 -1.40 -0.30 -4.76
CA ASN A 81 -1.70 -1.52 -4.00
C ASN A 81 -2.24 -2.67 -4.86
N ARG A 82 -2.79 -2.39 -6.04
CA ARG A 82 -3.27 -3.39 -7.01
C ARG A 82 -2.23 -4.47 -7.40
N ARG A 83 -0.96 -4.26 -7.08
CA ARG A 83 0.13 -5.24 -7.34
C ARG A 83 0.27 -6.25 -6.23
N PHE A 84 -0.32 -5.98 -5.08
CA PHE A 84 -0.25 -6.84 -3.90
C PHE A 84 -1.61 -7.50 -3.70
N TRP A 85 -1.58 -8.80 -3.46
CA TRP A 85 -2.76 -9.59 -3.13
C TRP A 85 -2.59 -10.11 -1.71
N PRO A 86 -3.06 -9.36 -0.70
CA PRO A 86 -2.97 -9.79 0.68
C PRO A 86 -3.76 -11.08 0.92
N VAL A 87 -3.16 -12.00 1.64
CA VAL A 87 -3.80 -13.24 2.07
C VAL A 87 -3.55 -13.40 3.56
N ASP A 88 -4.59 -13.27 4.34
CA ASP A 88 -4.51 -13.45 5.79
C ASP A 88 -4.34 -14.93 6.13
N VAL A 89 -3.38 -15.20 7.01
CA VAL A 89 -3.06 -16.56 7.45
C VAL A 89 -3.19 -16.66 8.97
N GLY A 90 -3.55 -17.85 9.46
CA GLY A 90 -3.62 -18.10 10.91
C GLY A 90 -4.93 -17.68 11.59
N GLU A 91 -5.93 -17.19 10.86
CA GLU A 91 -7.23 -16.80 11.43
C GLU A 91 -8.08 -17.98 11.92
N GLN A 92 -7.86 -19.16 11.37
CA GLN A 92 -8.61 -20.35 11.70
C GLN A 92 -7.73 -21.41 12.35
N PRO A 93 -8.30 -22.27 13.24
CA PRO A 93 -7.57 -23.40 13.80
C PRO A 93 -7.03 -24.31 12.69
N HIS A 94 -5.77 -24.67 12.76
CA HIS A 94 -5.13 -25.50 11.73
C HIS A 94 -5.51 -26.98 11.90
N ALA A 95 -6.27 -27.52 10.96
CA ALA A 95 -6.49 -28.97 10.87
C ALA A 95 -5.28 -29.73 10.28
N LYS A 96 -4.45 -29.04 9.51
CA LYS A 96 -3.29 -29.58 8.81
C LYS A 96 -2.02 -28.83 9.18
N THR A 97 -0.89 -29.50 9.10
CA THR A 97 0.43 -28.90 9.30
C THR A 97 1.30 -29.17 8.08
N VAL A 98 2.15 -28.20 7.71
CA VAL A 98 3.07 -28.34 6.56
C VAL A 98 3.95 -29.60 6.71
N TRP A 99 4.47 -29.84 7.92
CA TRP A 99 5.39 -30.93 8.21
C TRP A 99 4.79 -32.33 8.08
N ARG A 100 3.47 -32.47 8.25
CA ARG A 100 2.78 -33.76 8.20
C ARG A 100 1.99 -33.95 6.92
N ASP A 101 1.37 -32.88 6.46
CA ASP A 101 0.28 -32.97 5.47
C ASP A 101 0.70 -32.48 4.08
N LEU A 102 1.81 -31.75 3.95
CA LEU A 102 2.38 -31.34 2.66
C LEU A 102 3.33 -32.43 2.15
N THR A 103 2.75 -33.53 1.70
CA THR A 103 3.49 -34.66 1.12
C THR A 103 3.80 -34.42 -0.36
N ASP A 104 4.73 -35.20 -0.91
CA ASP A 104 5.07 -35.16 -2.36
C ASP A 104 3.84 -35.38 -3.24
N ASP A 105 2.90 -36.25 -2.82
CA ASP A 105 1.67 -36.48 -3.56
C ASP A 105 0.78 -35.23 -3.58
N VAL A 106 0.67 -34.52 -2.46
CA VAL A 106 -0.07 -33.24 -2.39
C VAL A 106 0.60 -32.18 -3.27
N ILE A 107 1.92 -32.08 -3.23
CA ILE A 107 2.67 -31.14 -4.07
C ILE A 107 2.45 -31.46 -5.55
N ASN A 108 2.57 -32.73 -5.94
CA ASN A 108 2.35 -33.18 -7.31
C ASN A 108 0.92 -32.89 -7.78
N GLN A 109 -0.08 -33.10 -6.90
CA GLN A 109 -1.48 -32.78 -7.19
C GLN A 109 -1.70 -31.27 -7.41
N LEU A 110 -1.09 -30.42 -6.57
CA LEU A 110 -1.15 -28.96 -6.74
C LEU A 110 -0.58 -28.50 -8.08
N TRP A 111 0.58 -29.03 -8.45
CA TRP A 111 1.19 -28.74 -9.76
C TRP A 111 0.37 -29.28 -10.93
N ALA A 112 -0.23 -30.45 -10.80
CA ALA A 112 -1.10 -31.01 -11.83
C ALA A 112 -2.35 -30.15 -12.03
N GLU A 113 -2.97 -29.68 -10.95
CA GLU A 113 -4.13 -28.78 -11.02
C GLU A 113 -3.75 -27.43 -11.63
N ALA A 114 -2.65 -26.80 -11.18
CA ALA A 114 -2.17 -25.54 -11.74
C ALA A 114 -1.92 -25.64 -13.25
N LYS A 115 -1.30 -26.76 -13.69
CA LYS A 115 -1.07 -27.02 -15.11
C LYS A 115 -2.38 -27.19 -15.90
N ALA A 116 -3.36 -27.90 -15.35
CA ALA A 116 -4.65 -28.09 -15.97
C ALA A 116 -5.41 -26.76 -16.14
N ARG A 117 -5.43 -25.90 -15.13
CA ARG A 117 -6.02 -24.56 -15.16
C ARG A 117 -5.32 -23.68 -16.21
N TRP A 118 -3.99 -23.67 -16.25
CA TRP A 118 -3.22 -22.94 -17.23
C TRP A 118 -3.53 -23.43 -18.66
N GLN A 119 -3.61 -24.72 -18.90
CA GLN A 119 -3.98 -25.30 -20.20
C GLN A 119 -5.41 -24.96 -20.62
N ALA A 120 -6.32 -24.82 -19.65
CA ALA A 120 -7.68 -24.36 -19.89
C ALA A 120 -7.78 -22.85 -20.22
N GLY A 121 -6.67 -22.12 -20.15
CA GLY A 121 -6.63 -20.68 -20.43
C GLY A 121 -7.18 -19.83 -19.29
N GLU A 122 -7.13 -20.30 -18.03
CA GLU A 122 -7.56 -19.52 -16.87
C GLU A 122 -6.77 -18.21 -16.81
N SER A 123 -7.48 -17.12 -16.54
CA SER A 123 -6.87 -15.78 -16.44
C SER A 123 -5.93 -15.68 -15.26
N LEU A 124 -4.76 -15.08 -15.47
CA LEU A 124 -3.82 -14.74 -14.40
C LEU A 124 -4.17 -13.42 -13.68
N TYR A 125 -5.26 -12.76 -14.11
CA TYR A 125 -5.74 -11.53 -13.51
C TYR A 125 -7.04 -11.81 -12.77
N LEU A 126 -7.17 -11.21 -11.59
CA LEU A 126 -8.42 -11.26 -10.84
C LEU A 126 -9.51 -10.49 -11.59
N SER A 127 -10.73 -10.99 -11.54
CA SER A 127 -11.90 -10.38 -12.17
C SER A 127 -13.17 -10.67 -11.39
N GLY A 128 -14.21 -9.86 -11.58
CA GLY A 128 -15.50 -10.06 -10.93
C GLY A 128 -15.43 -9.94 -9.42
N ASP A 129 -16.10 -10.84 -8.72
CA ASP A 129 -16.23 -10.82 -7.26
C ASP A 129 -14.88 -10.97 -6.54
N VAL A 130 -13.98 -11.79 -7.08
CA VAL A 130 -12.64 -11.99 -6.51
C VAL A 130 -11.77 -10.72 -6.60
N GLU A 131 -11.94 -9.93 -7.68
CA GLU A 131 -11.27 -8.63 -7.79
C GLU A 131 -11.79 -7.65 -6.74
N GLN A 132 -13.09 -7.65 -6.46
CA GLN A 132 -13.67 -6.79 -5.41
C GLN A 132 -13.20 -7.20 -4.01
N GLU A 133 -13.16 -8.50 -3.73
CA GLU A 133 -12.62 -9.02 -2.47
C GLU A 133 -11.15 -8.63 -2.28
N ALA A 134 -10.34 -8.75 -3.33
CA ALA A 134 -8.95 -8.33 -3.30
C ALA A 134 -8.79 -6.82 -3.02
N LYS A 135 -9.66 -5.97 -3.57
CA LYS A 135 -9.67 -4.53 -3.27
C LYS A 135 -10.03 -4.23 -1.81
N ILE A 136 -11.00 -4.96 -1.25
CA ILE A 136 -11.35 -4.83 0.17
C ILE A 136 -10.15 -5.20 1.03
N LYS A 137 -9.52 -6.34 0.75
CA LYS A 137 -8.31 -6.77 1.48
C LYS A 137 -7.15 -5.78 1.34
N GLN A 138 -6.94 -5.21 0.17
CA GLN A 138 -5.92 -4.18 -0.03
C GLN A 138 -6.20 -2.93 0.82
N GLU A 139 -7.46 -2.53 0.98
CA GLU A 139 -7.84 -1.39 1.80
C GLU A 139 -7.71 -1.69 3.30
N GLU A 140 -8.08 -2.91 3.74
CA GLU A 140 -7.87 -3.36 5.13
C GLU A 140 -6.40 -3.34 5.56
N HIS A 141 -5.49 -3.61 4.63
CA HIS A 141 -4.04 -3.62 4.87
C HIS A 141 -3.35 -2.29 4.53
N ARG A 142 -4.12 -1.24 4.26
CA ARG A 142 -3.56 0.08 3.97
C ARG A 142 -3.12 0.79 5.26
N GLU A 143 -1.88 1.27 5.27
CA GLU A 143 -1.40 2.16 6.34
C GLU A 143 -2.20 3.47 6.31
N VAL A 144 -3.00 3.71 7.32
CA VAL A 144 -3.75 4.97 7.48
C VAL A 144 -2.83 5.99 8.12
N SER A 145 -2.55 7.07 7.41
CA SER A 145 -1.78 8.17 7.97
C SER A 145 -2.59 8.91 9.04
N VAL A 146 -1.96 9.20 10.19
CA VAL A 146 -2.58 10.08 11.20
C VAL A 146 -3.03 11.41 10.61
N ARG A 147 -2.29 11.92 9.61
CA ARG A 147 -2.67 13.15 8.87
C ARG A 147 -3.95 12.97 8.07
N GLU A 148 -4.18 11.79 7.51
CA GLU A 148 -5.39 11.48 6.74
C GLU A 148 -6.64 11.61 7.62
N GLY A 149 -6.67 10.95 8.79
CA GLY A 149 -7.76 11.10 9.75
C GLY A 149 -7.92 12.53 10.27
N MET A 150 -6.82 13.29 10.41
CA MET A 150 -6.90 14.72 10.75
C MET A 150 -7.52 15.55 9.64
N ILE A 151 -7.28 15.20 8.38
CA ILE A 151 -7.84 15.90 7.22
C ILE A 151 -9.32 15.53 7.05
N GLU A 152 -9.68 14.27 7.22
CA GLU A 152 -11.08 13.82 7.20
C GLU A 152 -11.92 14.56 8.25
N GLU A 153 -11.44 14.57 9.51
CA GLU A 153 -12.09 15.34 10.58
C GLU A 153 -12.22 16.82 10.21
N PHE A 154 -11.17 17.41 9.60
CA PHE A 154 -11.20 18.80 9.18
C PHE A 154 -12.24 19.08 8.09
N VAL A 155 -12.45 18.15 7.19
CA VAL A 155 -13.43 18.29 6.09
C VAL A 155 -14.86 18.13 6.58
N GLU A 156 -15.11 17.18 7.47
CA GLU A 156 -16.46 16.82 7.92
C GLU A 156 -16.98 17.70 9.06
N LYS A 157 -16.08 18.21 9.91
CA LYS A 157 -16.48 18.96 11.09
C LYS A 157 -17.02 20.35 10.75
N GLN A 158 -18.18 20.65 11.30
CA GLN A 158 -18.80 21.98 11.25
C GLN A 158 -17.92 23.03 11.91
N VAL A 159 -18.06 24.25 11.47
CA VAL A 159 -17.32 25.41 12.02
C VAL A 159 -18.25 26.50 12.49
N PRO A 160 -17.83 27.40 13.39
CA PRO A 160 -18.63 28.55 13.81
C PRO A 160 -19.04 29.45 12.64
N VAL A 161 -20.24 29.98 12.70
CA VAL A 161 -20.82 30.91 11.69
C VAL A 161 -19.88 32.06 11.32
N ASP A 162 -19.12 32.56 12.29
CA ASP A 162 -18.17 33.65 12.12
C ASP A 162 -16.74 33.22 11.82
N TRP A 163 -16.54 31.92 11.43
CA TRP A 163 -15.23 31.30 11.18
C TRP A 163 -14.29 32.16 10.34
N ALA A 164 -14.80 32.75 9.26
CA ALA A 164 -14.00 33.57 8.36
C ALA A 164 -13.34 34.78 9.03
N LYS A 165 -13.89 35.24 10.16
CA LYS A 165 -13.39 36.40 10.93
C LYS A 165 -12.38 36.00 12.01
N TRP A 166 -12.25 34.70 12.28
CA TRP A 166 -11.35 34.23 13.34
C TRP A 166 -9.89 34.33 12.92
N PRO A 167 -8.99 34.79 13.82
CA PRO A 167 -7.55 34.71 13.58
C PRO A 167 -7.11 33.26 13.59
N LEU A 168 -5.97 32.98 12.91
CA LEU A 168 -5.43 31.63 12.71
C LEU A 168 -5.26 30.87 14.03
N ASP A 169 -4.73 31.51 15.07
CA ASP A 169 -4.48 30.87 16.35
C ASP A 169 -5.78 30.36 16.98
N ARG A 170 -6.83 31.16 16.96
CA ARG A 170 -8.16 30.76 17.45
C ARG A 170 -8.76 29.61 16.63
N ARG A 171 -8.52 29.58 15.33
CA ARG A 171 -8.95 28.45 14.49
C ARG A 171 -8.19 27.16 14.85
N ARG A 172 -6.88 27.26 15.15
CA ARG A 172 -6.07 26.14 15.63
C ARG A 172 -6.57 25.60 16.97
N ASP A 173 -6.89 26.49 17.91
CA ASP A 173 -7.44 26.11 19.21
C ASP A 173 -8.77 25.36 19.09
N TYR A 174 -9.61 25.73 18.13
CA TYR A 174 -10.86 25.02 17.83
C TYR A 174 -10.61 23.58 17.42
N TRP A 175 -9.60 23.32 16.59
CA TRP A 175 -9.19 21.96 16.20
C TRP A 175 -8.58 21.17 17.36
N CYS A 176 -8.08 21.84 18.38
CA CYS A 176 -7.59 21.24 19.62
C CYS A 176 -8.71 21.04 20.67
N GLY A 177 -9.97 21.30 20.34
CA GLY A 177 -11.12 21.03 21.20
C GLY A 177 -11.74 22.25 21.91
N ALA A 178 -11.34 23.46 21.56
CA ALA A 178 -11.97 24.69 22.09
C ALA A 178 -13.35 24.90 21.42
N THR A 179 -14.42 24.43 22.04
CA THR A 179 -15.80 24.43 21.48
C THR A 179 -16.67 25.54 22.05
N ARG A 180 -16.14 26.46 22.86
CA ARG A 180 -16.90 27.55 23.49
C ARG A 180 -16.28 28.90 23.16
N THR A 181 -17.12 29.92 23.22
CA THR A 181 -16.68 31.33 23.19
C THR A 181 -15.85 31.65 24.43
N PRO A 182 -15.03 32.74 24.43
CA PRO A 182 -14.36 33.23 25.64
C PRO A 182 -15.30 33.48 26.81
N ASP A 183 -16.56 33.84 26.51
CA ASP A 183 -17.62 34.10 27.49
C ASP A 183 -18.39 32.82 27.91
N GLY A 184 -17.95 31.64 27.47
CA GLY A 184 -18.50 30.33 27.86
C GLY A 184 -19.79 29.92 27.14
N GLN A 185 -20.24 30.67 26.12
CA GLN A 185 -21.43 30.34 25.33
C GLN A 185 -21.12 29.26 24.30
N GLU A 186 -22.09 28.43 23.96
CA GLU A 186 -22.00 27.47 22.87
C GLU A 186 -21.89 28.19 21.52
N LEU A 187 -21.07 27.62 20.64
CA LEU A 187 -20.85 28.13 19.27
C LEU A 187 -22.01 27.70 18.37
N GLU A 188 -22.56 28.58 17.61
CA GLU A 188 -23.47 28.27 16.51
C GLU A 188 -22.62 27.73 15.34
N LEU A 189 -22.87 26.49 14.94
CA LEU A 189 -22.06 25.74 13.95
C LEU A 189 -22.78 25.66 12.60
N VAL A 190 -22.01 25.72 11.52
CA VAL A 190 -22.48 25.58 10.15
C VAL A 190 -21.53 24.68 9.35
N ASP A 191 -22.07 24.05 8.31
CA ASP A 191 -21.26 23.34 7.34
C ASP A 191 -20.45 24.34 6.49
N ARG A 192 -19.24 23.93 6.12
CA ARG A 192 -18.42 24.73 5.20
C ARG A 192 -18.80 24.44 3.76
N ASP A 193 -18.98 25.49 2.97
CA ASP A 193 -19.27 25.40 1.54
C ASP A 193 -18.00 25.15 0.69
N ARG A 194 -16.83 25.48 1.24
CA ARG A 194 -15.53 25.31 0.59
C ARG A 194 -14.40 25.17 1.60
N ILE A 195 -13.37 24.46 1.19
CA ILE A 195 -12.13 24.22 1.96
C ILE A 195 -10.95 24.31 0.98
N SER A 196 -9.84 24.89 1.42
CA SER A 196 -8.61 24.96 0.65
C SER A 196 -7.49 24.14 1.31
N ALA A 197 -6.55 23.64 0.50
CA ALA A 197 -5.35 22.95 1.01
C ALA A 197 -4.53 23.84 1.96
N VAL A 198 -4.53 25.18 1.74
CA VAL A 198 -3.83 26.14 2.62
C VAL A 198 -4.48 26.17 4.00
N GLU A 199 -5.81 26.11 4.09
CA GLU A 199 -6.51 26.05 5.38
C GLU A 199 -6.18 24.76 6.12
N ILE A 200 -6.23 23.60 5.45
CA ILE A 200 -5.82 22.32 6.04
C ILE A 200 -4.39 22.41 6.59
N TRP A 201 -3.46 22.89 5.76
CA TRP A 201 -2.05 23.01 6.12
C TRP A 201 -1.81 23.93 7.32
N CYS A 202 -2.38 25.13 7.28
CA CYS A 202 -2.14 26.14 8.31
C CYS A 202 -2.96 25.93 9.58
N GLU A 203 -4.22 25.51 9.47
CA GLU A 203 -5.14 25.42 10.60
C GLU A 203 -5.07 24.06 11.30
N ARG A 204 -5.11 22.94 10.54
CA ARG A 204 -5.20 21.60 11.11
C ARG A 204 -3.83 20.93 11.30
N LEU A 205 -2.95 21.10 10.34
CA LEU A 205 -1.62 20.50 10.37
C LEU A 205 -0.57 21.43 11.02
N ASN A 206 -0.98 22.62 11.47
CA ASN A 206 -0.12 23.61 12.12
C ASN A 206 1.11 24.03 11.29
N GLY A 207 1.00 23.92 9.96
CA GLY A 207 2.07 24.25 9.02
C GLY A 207 2.23 25.77 8.82
N ASN A 208 3.41 26.19 8.32
CA ASN A 208 3.62 27.55 7.89
C ASN A 208 3.45 27.60 6.36
N ILE A 209 2.69 28.59 5.86
CA ILE A 209 2.42 28.76 4.43
C ILE A 209 3.69 28.84 3.57
N ARG A 210 4.78 29.38 4.15
CA ARG A 210 6.09 29.52 3.46
C ARG A 210 6.78 28.18 3.21
N ASP A 211 6.43 27.17 4.01
CA ASP A 211 7.03 25.84 3.97
C ASP A 211 6.17 24.84 3.16
N MET A 212 4.98 25.28 2.73
CA MET A 212 4.06 24.45 1.94
C MET A 212 4.64 24.16 0.56
N LYS A 213 4.71 22.87 0.21
CA LYS A 213 5.18 22.39 -1.10
C LYS A 213 4.01 22.00 -1.99
N PRO A 214 4.16 22.01 -3.33
CA PRO A 214 3.08 21.62 -4.25
C PRO A 214 2.55 20.19 -4.06
N ALA A 215 3.26 19.35 -3.32
CA ALA A 215 2.86 17.98 -3.00
C ALA A 215 2.21 17.84 -1.60
N ASP A 216 2.15 18.91 -0.84
CA ASP A 216 1.50 18.99 0.45
C ASP A 216 0.05 19.46 0.25
#